data_9a9f65a9adb616186c09911d5218cd26
#
_entry.id   9a9f65a9adb616186c09911d5218cd26
#
_cell.length_a   1.000
_cell.length_b   1.000
_cell.length_c   1.000
_cell.angle_alpha   90.00
_cell.angle_beta   90.00
_cell.angle_gamma   90.00
#
_symmetry.space_group_name_H-M   'P 1'
#
loop_
_entity.id
_entity.type
_entity.pdbx_description
1 polymer ?
#
loop_
_entity_poly.entity_id
_entity_poly.type
_entity_poly.pdbx_seq_one_letter_code
_entity_poly.pdbx_strand_id
1 'polypeptide(L)'
;MPTPAPLPLRANIEHQRKLAKELTRAARAGDPVALARIQAVRPETAPPRTPALADAQLAIAREAGFASWPKLVSDFQERDVKGFCDAVRAGDIEHTQQLLASSHVRKRINNPMFDFGQRAAHLAAKNEAMLTMLIDAGADVNLKSDWQNGPYCVLDNANDRTARFLLAHGATLTPNVAARLGWFDELRALVDADDSLVHARGGDGQQPLHEAKTVAIADFLLARGAGIDVRCLDHHSTPAQYALVDRPDVCRRLLERGATPDIFMAARFGDVPLATRLLDSEPACINARINEPGYPAVPPFNIYCWTLGFGLSPHAVARQFGHQQLYDLLLARSPRAIGFMNALLAADEPLARRMLAEQPTLLSLLTPDEHGHLAHAIFRERFDAADLMLRLGFDPAAGGVDGGSALHAACWVGSVRMVEQLLARGGVPIDARDPAHRSTPLGWAAFGAVHRCAEGGDYVGVVERLVAAGADVTQPGNGEGRTLVDMAGGNPVVQEALRRLGAS
;
A
#
# COMPACT_ATOMS: atom_id res chain seq x y z
N MET A 1 23.51 0.86 -35.70
CA MET A 1 22.92 2.23 -35.71
C MET A 1 23.23 2.86 -34.38
N PRO A 2 23.62 4.15 -34.29
CA PRO A 2 23.83 4.80 -33.01
C PRO A 2 22.52 4.80 -32.24
N THR A 3 22.59 4.50 -30.94
CA THR A 3 21.42 4.55 -30.02
C THR A 3 20.85 5.96 -30.07
N PRO A 4 19.53 6.13 -30.31
CA PRO A 4 18.93 7.46 -30.36
C PRO A 4 19.14 8.17 -29.02
N ALA A 5 19.54 9.43 -29.07
CA ALA A 5 19.70 10.24 -27.88
C ALA A 5 18.31 10.37 -27.18
N PRO A 6 18.22 10.15 -25.88
CA PRO A 6 16.95 10.30 -25.18
C PRO A 6 16.46 11.75 -25.32
N LEU A 7 15.14 11.91 -25.57
CA LEU A 7 14.53 13.23 -25.64
C LEU A 7 14.74 13.98 -24.33
N PRO A 8 15.06 15.29 -24.36
CA PRO A 8 15.17 16.09 -23.16
C PRO A 8 13.90 15.99 -22.30
N LEU A 9 14.06 15.90 -20.98
CA LEU A 9 12.96 15.83 -19.99
C LEU A 9 11.90 16.94 -20.16
N ARG A 10 12.24 18.08 -20.78
CA ARG A 10 11.35 19.22 -21.05
C ARG A 10 10.81 19.28 -22.49
N ALA A 11 11.06 18.28 -23.33
CA ALA A 11 10.48 18.24 -24.66
C ALA A 11 8.95 18.04 -24.57
N ASN A 12 8.18 18.83 -25.30
CA ASN A 12 6.73 18.68 -25.41
C ASN A 12 6.32 18.47 -26.87
N ILE A 13 5.14 17.96 -27.10
CA ILE A 13 4.63 17.63 -28.44
C ILE A 13 4.47 18.86 -29.33
N GLU A 14 4.17 20.04 -28.79
CA GLU A 14 4.05 21.27 -29.58
C GLU A 14 5.41 21.71 -30.14
N HIS A 15 6.48 21.55 -29.36
CA HIS A 15 7.83 21.77 -29.85
C HIS A 15 8.17 20.83 -31.02
N GLN A 16 7.82 19.53 -30.89
CA GLN A 16 8.03 18.57 -31.97
C GLN A 16 7.22 18.89 -33.21
N ARG A 17 5.97 19.36 -33.05
CA ARG A 17 5.14 19.85 -34.14
C ARG A 17 5.75 21.06 -34.86
N LYS A 18 6.34 22.00 -34.08
CA LYS A 18 7.04 23.15 -34.63
C LYS A 18 8.26 22.71 -35.44
N LEU A 19 9.09 21.83 -34.88
CA LEU A 19 10.25 21.27 -35.58
C LEU A 19 9.86 20.58 -36.88
N ALA A 20 8.76 19.83 -36.91
CA ALA A 20 8.27 19.16 -38.13
C ALA A 20 7.87 20.17 -39.21
N LYS A 21 7.20 21.26 -38.83
CA LYS A 21 6.85 22.35 -39.76
C LYS A 21 8.09 23.05 -40.29
N GLU A 22 9.07 23.35 -39.45
CA GLU A 22 10.33 23.98 -39.83
C GLU A 22 11.16 23.09 -40.76
N LEU A 23 11.28 21.78 -40.44
CA LEU A 23 11.93 20.80 -41.30
C LEU A 23 11.26 20.69 -42.67
N THR A 24 9.93 20.68 -42.71
CA THR A 24 9.18 20.67 -43.96
C THR A 24 9.46 21.92 -44.84
N ARG A 25 9.49 23.09 -44.19
CA ARG A 25 9.76 24.38 -44.88
C ARG A 25 11.17 24.40 -45.44
N ALA A 26 12.18 24.03 -44.65
CA ALA A 26 13.60 24.00 -45.05
C ALA A 26 13.79 23.03 -46.25
N ALA A 27 13.21 21.81 -46.17
CA ALA A 27 13.31 20.83 -47.22
C ALA A 27 12.66 21.30 -48.53
N ARG A 28 11.53 22.03 -48.48
CA ARG A 28 10.88 22.62 -49.60
C ARG A 28 11.67 23.79 -50.22
N ALA A 29 12.46 24.48 -49.42
CA ALA A 29 13.38 25.52 -49.87
C ALA A 29 14.69 24.96 -50.46
N GLY A 30 14.86 23.63 -50.48
CA GLY A 30 16.03 22.99 -51.06
C GLY A 30 17.21 22.82 -50.10
N ASP A 31 17.04 23.01 -48.79
CA ASP A 31 18.10 22.81 -47.79
C ASP A 31 18.57 21.34 -47.85
N PRO A 32 19.88 21.11 -48.14
CA PRO A 32 20.39 19.75 -48.34
C PRO A 32 20.38 18.92 -47.07
N VAL A 33 20.53 19.53 -45.85
CA VAL A 33 20.48 18.83 -44.58
C VAL A 33 19.05 18.39 -44.28
N ALA A 34 18.07 19.24 -44.47
CA ALA A 34 16.65 18.93 -44.30
C ALA A 34 16.17 17.86 -45.27
N LEU A 35 16.64 17.93 -46.53
CA LEU A 35 16.31 16.89 -47.56
C LEU A 35 16.92 15.55 -47.16
N ALA A 36 18.18 15.49 -46.72
CA ALA A 36 18.84 14.25 -46.27
C ALA A 36 18.13 13.60 -45.09
N ARG A 37 17.68 14.38 -44.13
CA ARG A 37 16.91 13.85 -42.94
C ARG A 37 15.58 13.21 -43.39
N ILE A 38 14.85 13.83 -44.35
CA ILE A 38 13.60 13.28 -44.88
C ILE A 38 13.89 12.05 -45.74
N GLN A 39 14.95 12.07 -46.54
CA GLN A 39 15.31 10.93 -47.41
C GLN A 39 15.67 9.69 -46.59
N ALA A 40 16.36 9.86 -45.43
CA ALA A 40 16.77 8.75 -44.56
C ALA A 40 15.62 7.89 -44.04
N VAL A 41 14.40 8.40 -44.03
CA VAL A 41 13.20 7.67 -43.56
C VAL A 41 12.25 7.23 -44.66
N ARG A 42 12.54 7.59 -45.91
CA ARG A 42 11.75 7.18 -47.08
C ARG A 42 12.29 5.86 -47.64
N PRO A 43 11.43 5.00 -48.19
CA PRO A 43 11.89 3.84 -48.93
C PRO A 43 12.75 4.24 -50.13
N GLU A 44 13.86 3.55 -50.41
CA GLU A 44 14.73 3.82 -51.55
C GLU A 44 14.00 3.75 -52.88
N THR A 45 12.93 2.96 -52.96
CA THR A 45 12.09 2.78 -54.17
C THR A 45 11.01 3.85 -54.30
N ALA A 46 10.89 4.80 -53.38
CA ALA A 46 9.83 5.82 -53.45
C ALA A 46 10.14 6.85 -54.53
N PRO A 47 9.17 7.21 -55.42
CA PRO A 47 9.39 8.19 -56.46
C PRO A 47 9.68 9.57 -55.85
N PRO A 48 10.46 10.41 -56.56
CA PRO A 48 10.70 11.80 -56.15
C PRO A 48 9.38 12.56 -56.02
N ARG A 49 9.16 13.19 -54.88
CA ARG A 49 8.01 14.07 -54.66
C ARG A 49 8.38 15.21 -53.71
N THR A 50 7.63 16.28 -53.77
CA THR A 50 7.76 17.40 -52.83
C THR A 50 7.61 16.92 -51.40
N PRO A 51 8.54 17.31 -50.48
CA PRO A 51 8.47 16.95 -49.07
C PRO A 51 7.15 17.36 -48.42
N ALA A 52 6.47 16.37 -47.80
CA ALA A 52 5.22 16.57 -47.06
C ALA A 52 5.50 16.70 -45.54
N LEU A 53 4.55 17.29 -44.82
CA LEU A 53 4.64 17.38 -43.36
C LEU A 53 4.77 15.98 -42.71
N ALA A 54 4.07 14.98 -43.27
CA ALA A 54 4.14 13.61 -42.79
C ALA A 54 5.56 13.00 -42.89
N ASP A 55 6.33 13.38 -43.95
CA ASP A 55 7.70 12.91 -44.11
C ASP A 55 8.62 13.51 -43.00
N ALA A 56 8.45 14.80 -42.70
CA ALA A 56 9.20 15.47 -41.62
C ALA A 56 8.79 14.93 -40.21
N GLN A 57 7.51 14.67 -40.02
CA GLN A 57 7.01 14.06 -38.80
C GLN A 57 7.61 12.65 -38.58
N LEU A 58 7.68 11.85 -39.67
CA LEU A 58 8.31 10.54 -39.58
C LEU A 58 9.81 10.63 -39.30
N ALA A 59 10.52 11.59 -39.93
CA ALA A 59 11.95 11.81 -39.68
C ALA A 59 12.20 12.13 -38.19
N ILE A 60 11.47 13.09 -37.63
CA ILE A 60 11.59 13.48 -36.22
C ILE A 60 11.26 12.31 -35.28
N ALA A 61 10.18 11.55 -35.58
CA ALA A 61 9.81 10.39 -34.77
C ALA A 61 10.92 9.32 -34.77
N ARG A 62 11.52 9.03 -35.93
CA ARG A 62 12.61 8.06 -36.06
C ARG A 62 13.89 8.50 -35.38
N GLU A 63 14.25 9.79 -35.51
CA GLU A 63 15.41 10.40 -34.81
C GLU A 63 15.23 10.34 -33.29
N ALA A 64 13.98 10.43 -32.81
CA ALA A 64 13.64 10.26 -31.39
C ALA A 64 13.48 8.79 -30.95
N GLY A 65 13.73 7.81 -31.85
CA GLY A 65 13.65 6.37 -31.53
C GLY A 65 12.25 5.75 -31.68
N PHE A 66 11.26 6.47 -32.20
CA PHE A 66 9.90 5.97 -32.37
C PHE A 66 9.64 5.48 -33.78
N ALA A 67 8.85 4.39 -33.92
CA ALA A 67 8.54 3.80 -35.20
C ALA A 67 7.71 4.71 -36.11
N SER A 68 6.94 5.64 -35.55
CA SER A 68 6.06 6.57 -36.29
C SER A 68 5.70 7.79 -35.44
N TRP A 69 5.23 8.85 -36.10
CA TRP A 69 4.71 10.05 -35.46
C TRP A 69 3.56 9.78 -34.47
N PRO A 70 2.54 8.97 -34.80
CA PRO A 70 1.52 8.62 -33.80
C PRO A 70 2.07 7.96 -32.54
N LYS A 71 3.12 7.13 -32.64
CA LYS A 71 3.78 6.52 -31.46
C LYS A 71 4.49 7.55 -30.62
N LEU A 72 5.19 8.51 -31.23
CA LEU A 72 5.80 9.63 -30.53
C LEU A 72 4.74 10.48 -29.82
N VAL A 73 3.63 10.81 -30.48
CA VAL A 73 2.52 11.58 -29.89
C VAL A 73 1.91 10.83 -28.70
N SER A 74 1.68 9.53 -28.83
CA SER A 74 1.15 8.69 -27.74
C SER A 74 2.06 8.71 -26.51
N ASP A 75 3.38 8.59 -26.70
CA ASP A 75 4.35 8.62 -25.61
C ASP A 75 4.29 9.97 -24.84
N PHE A 76 4.26 11.10 -25.53
CA PHE A 76 4.09 12.39 -24.86
C PHE A 76 2.76 12.49 -24.11
N GLN A 77 1.67 12.00 -24.70
CA GLN A 77 0.36 12.00 -24.04
C GLN A 77 0.34 11.14 -22.79
N GLU A 78 0.99 9.99 -22.81
CA GLU A 78 1.11 9.10 -21.65
C GLU A 78 1.96 9.73 -20.54
N ARG A 79 3.07 10.40 -20.90
CA ARG A 79 3.90 11.15 -19.95
C ARG A 79 3.13 12.31 -19.29
N ASP A 80 2.36 13.08 -20.06
CA ASP A 80 1.54 14.17 -19.53
C ASP A 80 0.47 13.62 -18.56
N VAL A 81 -0.17 12.49 -18.90
CA VAL A 81 -1.17 11.86 -18.01
C VAL A 81 -0.51 11.32 -16.75
N LYS A 82 0.65 10.66 -16.88
CA LYS A 82 1.42 10.21 -15.71
C LYS A 82 1.82 11.39 -14.83
N GLY A 83 2.38 12.46 -15.43
CA GLY A 83 2.73 13.67 -14.70
C GLY A 83 1.54 14.31 -13.99
N PHE A 84 0.36 14.31 -14.63
CA PHE A 84 -0.88 14.77 -14.01
C PHE A 84 -1.26 13.92 -12.78
N CYS A 85 -1.20 12.59 -12.90
CA CYS A 85 -1.48 11.71 -11.76
C CYS A 85 -0.49 11.94 -10.61
N ASP A 86 0.80 12.10 -10.93
CA ASP A 86 1.83 12.35 -9.92
C ASP A 86 1.64 13.72 -9.24
N ALA A 87 1.32 14.77 -10.00
CA ALA A 87 1.03 16.11 -9.48
C ALA A 87 -0.21 16.13 -8.57
N VAL A 88 -1.29 15.44 -8.97
CA VAL A 88 -2.50 15.34 -8.14
C VAL A 88 -2.20 14.59 -6.83
N ARG A 89 -1.45 13.48 -6.86
CA ARG A 89 -1.04 12.76 -5.65
C ARG A 89 -0.20 13.61 -4.71
N ALA A 90 0.72 14.42 -5.28
CA ALA A 90 1.58 15.32 -4.53
C ALA A 90 0.84 16.58 -4.01
N GLY A 91 -0.39 16.83 -4.47
CA GLY A 91 -1.10 18.09 -4.17
C GLY A 91 -0.50 19.31 -4.86
N ASP A 92 0.31 19.12 -5.92
CA ASP A 92 0.98 20.19 -6.67
C ASP A 92 -0.02 20.89 -7.60
N ILE A 93 -0.56 22.01 -7.12
CA ILE A 93 -1.59 22.79 -7.83
C ILE A 93 -1.03 23.38 -9.11
N GLU A 94 0.19 23.96 -9.06
CA GLU A 94 0.78 24.65 -10.20
C GLU A 94 1.05 23.69 -11.36
N HIS A 95 1.67 22.57 -11.07
CA HIS A 95 1.98 21.56 -12.08
C HIS A 95 0.69 20.90 -12.63
N THR A 96 -0.29 20.62 -11.76
CA THR A 96 -1.61 20.12 -12.18
C THR A 96 -2.29 21.10 -13.15
N GLN A 97 -2.25 22.41 -12.86
CA GLN A 97 -2.82 23.44 -13.72
C GLN A 97 -2.14 23.50 -15.09
N GLN A 98 -0.81 23.41 -15.12
CA GLN A 98 -0.05 23.37 -16.37
C GLN A 98 -0.45 22.18 -17.24
N LEU A 99 -0.60 20.99 -16.63
CA LEU A 99 -0.98 19.77 -17.37
C LEU A 99 -2.44 19.78 -17.83
N LEU A 100 -3.35 20.38 -17.05
CA LEU A 100 -4.74 20.61 -17.45
C LEU A 100 -4.90 21.60 -18.60
N ALA A 101 -3.89 22.38 -18.95
CA ALA A 101 -3.91 23.18 -20.20
C ALA A 101 -3.96 22.26 -21.44
N SER A 102 -3.48 21.02 -21.34
CA SER A 102 -3.54 20.04 -22.41
C SER A 102 -4.92 19.40 -22.56
N SER A 103 -5.49 19.49 -23.78
CA SER A 103 -6.84 18.98 -24.05
C SER A 103 -6.99 17.46 -23.86
N HIS A 104 -5.92 16.68 -24.05
CA HIS A 104 -5.98 15.24 -23.89
C HIS A 104 -5.96 14.82 -22.41
N VAL A 105 -5.33 15.59 -21.53
CA VAL A 105 -5.39 15.40 -20.06
C VAL A 105 -6.81 15.73 -19.57
N ARG A 106 -7.36 16.90 -19.98
CA ARG A 106 -8.74 17.28 -19.62
C ARG A 106 -9.79 16.26 -20.05
N LYS A 107 -9.65 15.66 -21.23
CA LYS A 107 -10.56 14.61 -21.70
C LYS A 107 -10.55 13.36 -20.82
N ARG A 108 -9.50 13.15 -20.06
CA ARG A 108 -9.33 11.99 -19.18
C ARG A 108 -9.58 12.30 -17.68
N ILE A 109 -9.96 13.53 -17.33
CA ILE A 109 -10.12 13.97 -15.95
C ILE A 109 -11.08 13.09 -15.14
N ASN A 110 -12.07 12.52 -15.80
CA ASN A 110 -13.08 11.63 -15.24
C ASN A 110 -12.76 10.14 -15.42
N ASN A 111 -11.57 9.79 -15.94
CA ASN A 111 -11.16 8.40 -16.08
C ASN A 111 -10.62 7.84 -14.76
N PRO A 112 -10.74 6.52 -14.52
CA PRO A 112 -10.16 5.85 -13.36
C PRO A 112 -8.64 5.67 -13.55
N MET A 113 -7.86 6.66 -13.10
CA MET A 113 -6.40 6.71 -13.32
C MET A 113 -5.60 6.45 -12.05
N PHE A 114 -6.26 6.20 -10.93
CA PHE A 114 -5.63 5.99 -9.62
C PHE A 114 -6.05 4.65 -9.02
N ASP A 115 -5.39 4.27 -7.93
CA ASP A 115 -5.67 3.03 -7.23
C ASP A 115 -7.16 2.90 -6.88
N PHE A 116 -7.65 1.68 -6.79
CA PHE A 116 -9.08 1.37 -6.56
C PHE A 116 -10.02 1.96 -7.62
N GLY A 117 -9.53 2.26 -8.82
CA GLY A 117 -10.32 2.90 -9.88
C GLY A 117 -10.77 4.32 -9.54
N GLN A 118 -10.05 5.01 -8.68
CA GLN A 118 -10.33 6.39 -8.29
C GLN A 118 -10.02 7.37 -9.43
N ARG A 119 -10.65 8.53 -9.37
CA ARG A 119 -10.48 9.68 -10.27
C ARG A 119 -9.77 10.82 -9.54
N ALA A 120 -9.26 11.80 -10.26
CA ALA A 120 -8.53 12.93 -9.68
C ALA A 120 -9.29 13.62 -8.52
N ALA A 121 -10.61 13.80 -8.65
CA ALA A 121 -11.44 14.41 -7.61
C ALA A 121 -11.42 13.63 -6.28
N HIS A 122 -11.33 12.29 -6.31
CA HIS A 122 -11.26 11.47 -5.08
C HIS A 122 -9.98 11.74 -4.28
N LEU A 123 -8.84 11.87 -4.97
CA LEU A 123 -7.57 12.16 -4.32
C LEU A 123 -7.52 13.61 -3.79
N ALA A 124 -8.19 14.53 -4.49
CA ALA A 124 -8.28 15.93 -4.11
C ALA A 124 -9.30 16.21 -2.98
N ALA A 125 -10.03 15.21 -2.50
CA ALA A 125 -11.18 15.36 -1.58
C ALA A 125 -10.90 16.15 -0.28
N LYS A 126 -9.63 16.33 0.10
CA LYS A 126 -9.20 17.14 1.26
C LYS A 126 -8.59 18.50 0.89
N ASN A 127 -8.46 18.79 -0.41
CA ASN A 127 -7.79 20.00 -0.92
C ASN A 127 -8.77 20.81 -1.76
N GLU A 128 -9.39 21.83 -1.16
CA GLU A 128 -10.42 22.67 -1.81
C GLU A 128 -9.89 23.40 -3.05
N ALA A 129 -8.64 23.91 -3.01
CA ALA A 129 -8.05 24.59 -4.16
C ALA A 129 -7.84 23.63 -5.36
N MET A 130 -7.39 22.41 -5.08
CA MET A 130 -7.26 21.36 -6.12
C MET A 130 -8.64 20.97 -6.65
N LEU A 131 -9.64 20.78 -5.77
CA LEU A 131 -11.02 20.47 -6.16
C LEU A 131 -11.59 21.55 -7.07
N THR A 132 -11.46 22.83 -6.70
CA THR A 132 -11.91 23.96 -7.53
C THR A 132 -11.35 23.86 -8.94
N MET A 133 -10.03 23.69 -9.07
CA MET A 133 -9.37 23.60 -10.36
C MET A 133 -9.82 22.37 -11.18
N LEU A 134 -10.00 21.21 -10.53
CA LEU A 134 -10.47 20.01 -11.21
C LEU A 134 -11.92 20.15 -11.67
N ILE A 135 -12.80 20.75 -10.84
CA ILE A 135 -14.21 21.02 -11.19
C ILE A 135 -14.28 22.00 -12.37
N ASP A 136 -13.51 23.09 -12.34
CA ASP A 136 -13.42 24.05 -13.45
C ASP A 136 -12.91 23.41 -14.75
N ALA A 137 -12.07 22.39 -14.62
CA ALA A 137 -11.58 21.60 -15.77
C ALA A 137 -12.56 20.53 -16.23
N GLY A 138 -13.72 20.35 -15.57
CA GLY A 138 -14.79 19.41 -15.95
C GLY A 138 -14.80 18.10 -15.17
N ALA A 139 -14.20 18.04 -13.98
CA ALA A 139 -14.33 16.88 -13.11
C ALA A 139 -15.77 16.76 -12.59
N ASP A 140 -16.35 15.58 -12.74
CA ASP A 140 -17.65 15.23 -12.19
C ASP A 140 -17.49 14.67 -10.77
N VAL A 141 -18.00 15.42 -9.79
CA VAL A 141 -17.92 15.09 -8.36
C VAL A 141 -18.86 13.97 -7.93
N ASN A 142 -19.74 13.49 -8.81
CA ASN A 142 -20.67 12.40 -8.53
C ASN A 142 -20.22 11.05 -9.10
N LEU A 143 -19.14 11.01 -9.87
CA LEU A 143 -18.59 9.75 -10.34
C LEU A 143 -17.98 8.95 -9.18
N LYS A 144 -18.41 7.71 -9.08
CA LYS A 144 -17.84 6.76 -8.11
C LYS A 144 -16.56 6.13 -8.65
N SER A 145 -15.71 5.63 -7.76
CA SER A 145 -14.56 4.80 -8.13
C SER A 145 -15.02 3.47 -8.76
N ASP A 146 -14.11 2.78 -9.45
CA ASP A 146 -14.42 1.48 -10.07
C ASP A 146 -14.05 0.30 -9.12
N TRP A 147 -13.96 0.56 -7.79
CA TRP A 147 -13.66 -0.46 -6.81
C TRP A 147 -14.80 -1.47 -6.68
N GLN A 148 -14.50 -2.75 -6.98
CA GLN A 148 -15.54 -3.79 -7.07
C GLN A 148 -16.15 -4.16 -5.71
N ASN A 149 -15.37 -4.02 -4.62
CA ASN A 149 -15.83 -4.35 -3.27
C ASN A 149 -16.58 -3.20 -2.58
N GLY A 150 -17.02 -2.21 -3.33
CA GLY A 150 -17.77 -1.05 -2.85
C GLY A 150 -17.17 0.25 -3.35
N PRO A 151 -17.77 0.84 -4.41
CA PRO A 151 -17.21 2.04 -5.04
C PRO A 151 -17.30 3.26 -4.12
N TYR A 152 -16.18 3.98 -4.02
CA TYR A 152 -16.09 5.22 -3.27
C TYR A 152 -16.73 6.38 -4.04
N CYS A 153 -17.43 7.25 -3.34
CA CYS A 153 -17.75 8.59 -3.85
C CYS A 153 -16.65 9.59 -3.42
N VAL A 154 -16.59 10.75 -4.06
CA VAL A 154 -15.60 11.79 -3.72
C VAL A 154 -15.73 12.24 -2.27
N LEU A 155 -16.96 12.28 -1.75
CA LEU A 155 -17.25 12.67 -0.38
C LEU A 155 -16.71 11.70 0.67
N ASP A 156 -16.46 10.42 0.34
CA ASP A 156 -15.99 9.41 1.33
C ASP A 156 -14.64 9.79 1.95
N ASN A 157 -13.80 10.54 1.22
CA ASN A 157 -12.50 11.02 1.71
C ASN A 157 -12.52 12.49 2.17
N ALA A 158 -13.63 13.21 2.02
CA ALA A 158 -13.74 14.62 2.37
C ALA A 158 -13.78 14.83 3.89
N ASN A 159 -13.19 15.93 4.37
CA ASN A 159 -13.46 16.46 5.70
C ASN A 159 -14.72 17.33 5.70
N ASP A 160 -15.15 17.84 6.85
CA ASP A 160 -16.38 18.63 6.97
C ASP A 160 -16.39 19.85 6.01
N ARG A 161 -15.30 20.60 5.95
CA ARG A 161 -15.17 21.79 5.10
C ARG A 161 -15.27 21.43 3.61
N THR A 162 -14.48 20.47 3.16
CA THR A 162 -14.47 20.08 1.74
C THR A 162 -15.73 19.33 1.34
N ALA A 163 -16.39 18.62 2.26
CA ALA A 163 -17.68 18.02 2.00
C ALA A 163 -18.76 19.09 1.73
N ARG A 164 -18.83 20.13 2.54
CA ARG A 164 -19.75 21.27 2.31
C ARG A 164 -19.44 21.99 1.00
N PHE A 165 -18.15 22.17 0.69
CA PHE A 165 -17.73 22.71 -0.60
C PHE A 165 -18.22 21.84 -1.78
N LEU A 166 -18.03 20.54 -1.72
CA LEU A 166 -18.46 19.59 -2.77
C LEU A 166 -19.99 19.60 -2.92
N LEU A 167 -20.74 19.64 -1.83
CA LEU A 167 -22.22 19.75 -1.87
C LEU A 167 -22.66 21.05 -2.57
N ALA A 168 -21.99 22.17 -2.30
CA ALA A 168 -22.25 23.44 -2.99
C ALA A 168 -21.93 23.38 -4.50
N HIS A 169 -21.09 22.43 -4.92
CA HIS A 169 -20.75 22.18 -6.32
C HIS A 169 -21.50 20.96 -6.91
N GLY A 170 -22.61 20.56 -6.30
CA GLY A 170 -23.52 19.56 -6.86
C GLY A 170 -23.20 18.11 -6.52
N ALA A 171 -22.31 17.86 -5.55
CA ALA A 171 -22.11 16.49 -5.04
C ALA A 171 -23.37 16.02 -4.29
N THR A 172 -23.67 14.73 -4.41
CA THR A 172 -24.82 14.11 -3.73
C THR A 172 -24.40 13.55 -2.38
N LEU A 173 -25.04 14.00 -1.30
CA LEU A 173 -24.83 13.50 0.05
C LEU A 173 -25.33 12.05 0.15
N THR A 174 -24.52 11.15 0.70
CA THR A 174 -24.92 9.78 1.02
C THR A 174 -25.11 9.61 2.53
N PRO A 175 -25.93 8.65 2.99
CA PRO A 175 -26.12 8.40 4.42
C PRO A 175 -24.81 7.93 5.10
N ASN A 176 -23.94 7.23 4.37
CA ASN A 176 -22.61 6.83 4.85
C ASN A 176 -21.75 8.07 5.19
N VAL A 177 -21.69 9.04 4.29
CA VAL A 177 -20.95 10.28 4.49
C VAL A 177 -21.54 11.11 5.62
N ALA A 178 -22.86 11.24 5.70
CA ALA A 178 -23.53 11.95 6.78
C ALA A 178 -23.24 11.29 8.14
N ALA A 179 -23.29 9.95 8.23
CA ALA A 179 -22.95 9.19 9.43
C ALA A 179 -21.49 9.41 9.85
N ARG A 180 -20.54 9.36 8.88
CA ARG A 180 -19.09 9.53 9.07
C ARG A 180 -18.72 10.94 9.54
N LEU A 181 -19.35 11.95 8.96
CA LEU A 181 -19.10 13.35 9.34
C LEU A 181 -19.80 13.74 10.64
N GLY A 182 -20.77 12.96 11.11
CA GLY A 182 -21.55 13.25 12.30
C GLY A 182 -22.70 14.22 12.04
N TRP A 183 -23.14 14.35 10.81
CA TRP A 183 -24.24 15.20 10.38
C TRP A 183 -25.57 14.50 10.65
N PHE A 184 -26.00 14.56 11.91
CA PHE A 184 -27.14 13.78 12.38
C PHE A 184 -28.46 14.22 11.74
N ASP A 185 -28.69 15.52 11.59
CA ASP A 185 -29.94 16.04 11.03
C ASP A 185 -30.05 15.75 9.54
N GLU A 186 -28.94 15.86 8.79
CA GLU A 186 -28.88 15.49 7.38
C GLU A 186 -29.08 13.97 7.19
N LEU A 187 -28.43 13.16 8.02
CA LEU A 187 -28.62 11.70 7.99
C LEU A 187 -30.08 11.34 8.27
N ARG A 188 -30.69 11.96 9.30
CA ARG A 188 -32.10 11.75 9.63
C ARG A 188 -33.00 12.12 8.46
N ALA A 189 -32.79 13.29 7.86
CA ALA A 189 -33.59 13.73 6.72
C ALA A 189 -33.52 12.76 5.53
N LEU A 190 -32.32 12.21 5.23
CA LEU A 190 -32.14 11.19 4.19
C LEU A 190 -32.91 9.93 4.50
N VAL A 191 -32.78 9.39 5.71
CA VAL A 191 -33.41 8.13 6.11
C VAL A 191 -34.94 8.32 6.30
N ASP A 192 -35.40 9.48 6.76
CA ASP A 192 -36.86 9.80 6.86
C ASP A 192 -37.51 9.89 5.47
N ALA A 193 -36.76 10.29 4.45
CA ALA A 193 -37.23 10.33 3.06
C ALA A 193 -37.23 8.94 2.39
N ASP A 194 -36.30 8.06 2.77
CA ASP A 194 -36.20 6.70 2.27
C ASP A 194 -35.53 5.79 3.31
N ASP A 195 -36.36 5.01 4.02
CA ASP A 195 -35.91 4.08 5.06
C ASP A 195 -34.91 3.04 4.55
N SER A 196 -34.91 2.71 3.25
CA SER A 196 -33.96 1.74 2.68
C SER A 196 -32.51 2.22 2.72
N LEU A 197 -32.31 3.52 2.85
CA LEU A 197 -30.98 4.14 2.92
C LEU A 197 -30.17 3.75 4.17
N VAL A 198 -30.83 3.24 5.21
CA VAL A 198 -30.16 2.65 6.38
C VAL A 198 -29.26 1.47 6.00
N HIS A 199 -29.55 0.80 4.88
CA HIS A 199 -28.81 -0.33 4.32
C HIS A 199 -27.93 0.05 3.12
N ALA A 200 -27.86 1.34 2.75
CA ALA A 200 -27.10 1.79 1.58
C ALA A 200 -25.61 1.44 1.72
N ARG A 201 -25.03 0.88 0.66
CA ARG A 201 -23.60 0.54 0.64
C ARG A 201 -22.79 1.63 -0.03
N GLY A 202 -21.74 2.09 0.68
CA GLY A 202 -20.74 3.05 0.21
C GLY A 202 -19.39 2.39 -0.08
N GLY A 203 -18.32 3.15 0.13
CA GLY A 203 -16.95 2.64 -0.01
C GLY A 203 -16.71 1.37 0.80
N ASP A 204 -15.91 0.42 0.26
CA ASP A 204 -15.68 -0.92 0.82
C ASP A 204 -16.96 -1.73 1.10
N GLY A 205 -18.09 -1.31 0.53
CA GLY A 205 -19.39 -1.94 0.78
C GLY A 205 -19.89 -1.76 2.20
N GLN A 206 -19.43 -0.75 2.91
CA GLN A 206 -19.88 -0.38 4.25
C GLN A 206 -21.32 0.14 4.21
N GLN A 207 -22.08 -0.11 5.28
CA GLN A 207 -23.37 0.53 5.52
C GLN A 207 -23.21 1.71 6.49
N PRO A 208 -24.18 2.65 6.59
CA PRO A 208 -24.06 3.81 7.46
C PRO A 208 -23.68 3.52 8.91
N LEU A 209 -24.09 2.37 9.46
CA LEU A 209 -23.73 1.95 10.81
C LEU A 209 -22.23 1.71 11.00
N HIS A 210 -21.51 1.25 9.95
CA HIS A 210 -20.05 1.11 10.02
C HIS A 210 -19.36 2.47 10.21
N GLU A 211 -19.98 3.52 9.69
CA GLU A 211 -19.46 4.88 9.68
C GLU A 211 -19.98 5.74 10.84
N ALA A 212 -20.89 5.23 11.66
CA ALA A 212 -21.52 5.99 12.74
C ALA A 212 -20.49 6.68 13.63
N LYS A 213 -20.39 8.00 13.54
CA LYS A 213 -19.40 8.81 14.26
C LYS A 213 -19.72 8.94 15.75
N THR A 214 -20.98 8.88 16.12
CA THR A 214 -21.44 9.07 17.49
C THR A 214 -22.42 7.97 17.92
N VAL A 215 -22.54 7.79 19.22
CA VAL A 215 -23.54 6.87 19.83
C VAL A 215 -24.97 7.22 19.38
N ALA A 216 -25.30 8.52 19.29
CA ALA A 216 -26.63 8.95 18.86
C ALA A 216 -26.94 8.51 17.42
N ILE A 217 -25.96 8.60 16.51
CA ILE A 217 -26.08 8.10 15.12
C ILE A 217 -26.27 6.58 15.11
N ALA A 218 -25.45 5.86 15.88
CA ALA A 218 -25.57 4.40 15.96
C ALA A 218 -26.95 3.97 16.48
N ASP A 219 -27.42 4.56 17.57
CA ASP A 219 -28.74 4.27 18.13
C ASP A 219 -29.87 4.60 17.15
N PHE A 220 -29.78 5.74 16.44
CA PHE A 220 -30.76 6.11 15.42
C PHE A 220 -30.82 5.09 14.29
N LEU A 221 -29.67 4.70 13.73
CA LEU A 221 -29.60 3.71 12.64
C LEU A 221 -30.14 2.34 13.08
N LEU A 222 -29.80 1.88 14.29
CA LEU A 222 -30.33 0.65 14.86
C LEU A 222 -31.84 0.72 15.05
N ALA A 223 -32.37 1.85 15.50
CA ALA A 223 -33.83 2.06 15.65
C ALA A 223 -34.57 2.03 14.30
N ARG A 224 -33.87 2.33 13.19
CA ARG A 224 -34.39 2.23 11.82
C ARG A 224 -34.11 0.89 11.14
N GLY A 225 -33.62 -0.12 11.87
CA GLY A 225 -33.43 -1.46 11.39
C GLY A 225 -32.06 -1.78 10.77
N ALA A 226 -31.03 -0.94 11.01
CA ALA A 226 -29.67 -1.30 10.61
C ALA A 226 -29.26 -2.63 11.21
N GLY A 227 -28.65 -3.50 10.40
CA GLY A 227 -28.12 -4.78 10.87
C GLY A 227 -26.89 -4.56 11.75
N ILE A 228 -27.01 -4.94 13.04
CA ILE A 228 -25.95 -4.67 14.03
C ILE A 228 -24.62 -5.38 13.71
N ASP A 229 -24.68 -6.59 13.14
CA ASP A 229 -23.52 -7.42 12.76
C ASP A 229 -23.35 -7.53 11.24
N VAL A 230 -23.95 -6.61 10.47
CA VAL A 230 -23.79 -6.60 9.03
C VAL A 230 -22.30 -6.47 8.66
N ARG A 231 -21.84 -7.23 7.67
CA ARG A 231 -20.44 -7.17 7.23
C ARG A 231 -20.30 -6.31 5.99
N CYS A 232 -19.22 -5.52 5.93
CA CYS A 232 -18.81 -4.81 4.71
C CYS A 232 -18.34 -5.83 3.64
N LEU A 233 -18.21 -5.39 2.39
CA LEU A 233 -17.85 -6.29 1.30
C LEU A 233 -16.35 -6.56 1.23
N ASP A 234 -15.52 -5.56 1.51
CA ASP A 234 -14.07 -5.68 1.36
C ASP A 234 -13.42 -6.38 2.55
N HIS A 235 -13.58 -5.85 3.74
CA HIS A 235 -12.91 -6.37 4.94
C HIS A 235 -13.73 -7.42 5.70
N HIS A 236 -14.91 -7.76 5.25
CA HIS A 236 -15.84 -8.68 5.95
C HIS A 236 -16.01 -8.37 7.44
N SER A 237 -15.94 -7.09 7.80
CA SER A 237 -15.94 -6.60 9.17
C SER A 237 -17.28 -5.99 9.56
N THR A 238 -17.61 -6.09 10.86
CA THR A 238 -18.84 -5.55 11.44
C THR A 238 -18.68 -4.07 11.84
N PRO A 239 -19.79 -3.32 12.05
CA PRO A 239 -19.74 -1.96 12.58
C PRO A 239 -18.97 -1.84 13.89
N ALA A 240 -19.12 -2.81 14.81
CA ALA A 240 -18.39 -2.84 16.07
C ALA A 240 -16.88 -2.98 15.86
N GLN A 241 -16.43 -3.79 14.89
CA GLN A 241 -15.02 -3.94 14.53
C GLN A 241 -14.44 -2.65 13.95
N TYR A 242 -15.18 -1.97 13.08
CA TYR A 242 -14.77 -0.65 12.54
C TYR A 242 -14.66 0.43 13.62
N ALA A 243 -15.53 0.40 14.63
CA ALA A 243 -15.55 1.40 15.68
C ALA A 243 -14.51 1.16 16.78
N LEU A 244 -13.90 -0.02 16.87
CA LEU A 244 -13.13 -0.49 18.01
C LEU A 244 -12.02 0.47 18.48
N VAL A 245 -11.27 1.05 17.56
CA VAL A 245 -10.10 1.90 17.89
C VAL A 245 -10.48 3.37 17.92
N ASP A 246 -11.06 3.87 16.84
CA ASP A 246 -11.26 5.31 16.65
C ASP A 246 -12.55 5.84 17.29
N ARG A 247 -13.52 4.97 17.55
CA ARG A 247 -14.83 5.31 18.12
C ARG A 247 -15.23 4.29 19.21
N PRO A 248 -14.42 4.15 20.27
CA PRO A 248 -14.60 3.10 21.27
C PRO A 248 -15.92 3.20 22.05
N ASP A 249 -16.49 4.37 22.18
CA ASP A 249 -17.83 4.63 22.75
C ASP A 249 -18.95 4.04 21.86
N VAL A 250 -18.84 4.22 20.55
CA VAL A 250 -19.76 3.60 19.59
C VAL A 250 -19.61 2.07 19.63
N CYS A 251 -18.40 1.52 19.65
CA CYS A 251 -18.18 0.09 19.76
C CYS A 251 -18.83 -0.49 21.04
N ARG A 252 -18.59 0.15 22.21
CA ARG A 252 -19.24 -0.29 23.47
C ARG A 252 -20.75 -0.24 23.37
N ARG A 253 -21.30 0.83 22.77
CA ARG A 253 -22.74 0.95 22.59
C ARG A 253 -23.31 -0.16 21.72
N LEU A 254 -22.62 -0.52 20.63
CA LEU A 254 -23.02 -1.63 19.77
C LEU A 254 -23.00 -2.96 20.55
N LEU A 255 -21.97 -3.21 21.36
CA LEU A 255 -21.90 -4.40 22.23
C LEU A 255 -23.06 -4.43 23.25
N GLU A 256 -23.39 -3.30 23.89
CA GLU A 256 -24.53 -3.16 24.80
C GLU A 256 -25.88 -3.45 24.08
N ARG A 257 -25.95 -3.15 22.79
CA ARG A 257 -27.12 -3.38 21.94
C ARG A 257 -27.17 -4.78 21.35
N GLY A 258 -26.19 -5.64 21.67
CA GLY A 258 -26.18 -7.04 21.29
C GLY A 258 -25.30 -7.38 20.07
N ALA A 259 -24.39 -6.50 19.66
CA ALA A 259 -23.38 -6.86 18.66
C ALA A 259 -22.53 -8.03 19.16
N THR A 260 -22.15 -8.90 18.24
CA THR A 260 -21.31 -10.08 18.54
C THR A 260 -19.89 -9.65 18.90
N PRO A 261 -19.43 -9.87 20.14
CA PRO A 261 -18.07 -9.53 20.56
C PRO A 261 -17.07 -10.54 20.05
N ASP A 262 -15.81 -10.10 19.93
CA ASP A 262 -14.66 -10.99 19.73
C ASP A 262 -13.55 -10.73 20.77
N ILE A 263 -12.53 -11.59 20.76
CA ILE A 263 -11.43 -11.53 21.74
C ILE A 263 -10.57 -10.26 21.62
N PHE A 264 -10.49 -9.66 20.41
CA PHE A 264 -9.75 -8.40 20.22
C PHE A 264 -10.51 -7.22 20.81
N MET A 265 -11.85 -7.24 20.82
CA MET A 265 -12.67 -6.24 21.52
C MET A 265 -12.45 -6.32 23.04
N ALA A 266 -12.48 -7.55 23.60
CA ALA A 266 -12.15 -7.75 25.00
C ALA A 266 -10.73 -7.26 25.32
N ALA A 267 -9.75 -7.58 24.46
CA ALA A 267 -8.36 -7.19 24.63
C ALA A 267 -8.18 -5.65 24.56
N ARG A 268 -8.85 -4.99 23.62
CA ARG A 268 -8.79 -3.52 23.43
C ARG A 268 -9.41 -2.77 24.63
N PHE A 269 -10.46 -3.33 25.25
CA PHE A 269 -11.14 -2.69 26.37
C PHE A 269 -10.65 -3.13 27.75
N GLY A 270 -9.79 -4.13 27.85
CA GLY A 270 -9.38 -4.71 29.12
C GLY A 270 -10.53 -5.43 29.85
N ASP A 271 -11.53 -5.91 29.09
CA ASP A 271 -12.73 -6.53 29.65
C ASP A 271 -12.45 -8.00 30.01
N VAL A 272 -11.96 -8.20 31.24
CA VAL A 272 -11.65 -9.53 31.79
C VAL A 272 -12.88 -10.46 31.84
N PRO A 273 -14.06 -10.00 32.30
CA PRO A 273 -15.29 -10.82 32.24
C PRO A 273 -15.66 -11.26 30.83
N LEU A 274 -15.60 -10.36 29.84
CA LEU A 274 -15.88 -10.70 28.45
C LEU A 274 -14.86 -11.71 27.90
N ALA A 275 -13.57 -11.46 28.10
CA ALA A 275 -12.50 -12.38 27.69
C ALA A 275 -12.69 -13.77 28.30
N THR A 276 -13.04 -13.85 29.58
CA THR A 276 -13.29 -15.14 30.25
C THR A 276 -14.43 -15.89 29.59
N ARG A 277 -15.57 -15.23 29.34
CA ARG A 277 -16.70 -15.86 28.67
C ARG A 277 -16.34 -16.35 27.26
N LEU A 278 -15.60 -15.53 26.47
CA LEU A 278 -15.17 -15.91 25.13
C LEU A 278 -14.22 -17.12 25.17
N LEU A 279 -13.25 -17.13 26.07
CA LEU A 279 -12.33 -18.25 26.24
C LEU A 279 -13.00 -19.54 26.74
N ASP A 280 -14.07 -19.43 27.53
CA ASP A 280 -14.83 -20.57 28.00
C ASP A 280 -15.74 -21.14 26.89
N SER A 281 -16.29 -20.31 26.02
CA SER A 281 -17.15 -20.73 24.91
C SER A 281 -16.37 -21.17 23.66
N GLU A 282 -15.23 -20.51 23.37
CA GLU A 282 -14.39 -20.77 22.20
C GLU A 282 -12.91 -20.67 22.60
N PRO A 283 -12.33 -21.68 23.25
CA PRO A 283 -10.94 -21.63 23.74
C PRO A 283 -9.91 -21.34 22.64
N ALA A 284 -10.22 -21.71 21.39
CA ALA A 284 -9.34 -21.49 20.24
C ALA A 284 -9.09 -20.00 19.93
N CYS A 285 -9.98 -19.10 20.36
CA CYS A 285 -9.84 -17.66 20.12
C CYS A 285 -8.59 -17.05 20.75
N ILE A 286 -7.99 -17.73 21.74
CA ILE A 286 -6.71 -17.30 22.35
C ILE A 286 -5.54 -17.35 21.37
N ASN A 287 -5.63 -18.18 20.34
CA ASN A 287 -4.63 -18.35 19.31
C ASN A 287 -4.81 -17.35 18.15
N ALA A 288 -5.85 -16.53 18.22
CA ALA A 288 -6.17 -15.57 17.17
C ALA A 288 -4.98 -14.66 16.84
N ARG A 289 -4.76 -14.45 15.53
CA ARG A 289 -3.78 -13.47 15.02
C ARG A 289 -4.37 -12.75 13.81
N ILE A 290 -4.23 -11.44 13.82
CA ILE A 290 -4.80 -10.60 12.77
C ILE A 290 -4.04 -10.87 11.46
N ASN A 291 -4.76 -11.39 10.45
CA ASN A 291 -4.26 -11.68 9.10
C ASN A 291 -3.05 -12.65 9.05
N GLU A 292 -3.01 -13.63 9.94
CA GLU A 292 -2.03 -14.71 9.86
C GLU A 292 -2.72 -16.02 9.47
N PRO A 293 -2.28 -16.69 8.40
CA PRO A 293 -2.82 -18.00 8.00
C PRO A 293 -2.68 -19.01 9.13
N GLY A 294 -3.68 -19.88 9.29
CA GLY A 294 -3.67 -20.94 10.32
C GLY A 294 -4.11 -20.49 11.72
N TYR A 295 -4.29 -19.20 11.96
CA TYR A 295 -4.81 -18.68 13.22
C TYR A 295 -6.24 -18.17 13.03
N PRO A 296 -7.26 -18.89 13.55
CA PRO A 296 -8.66 -18.51 13.41
C PRO A 296 -8.97 -17.23 14.21
N ALA A 297 -10.07 -16.64 13.94
CA ALA A 297 -10.90 -15.70 14.65
C ALA A 297 -11.40 -14.52 13.85
N VAL A 298 -10.64 -14.03 12.86
CA VAL A 298 -11.12 -12.97 11.96
C VAL A 298 -10.78 -13.32 10.53
N PRO A 299 -11.64 -12.98 9.56
CA PRO A 299 -11.35 -13.17 8.14
C PRO A 299 -10.02 -12.53 7.73
N PRO A 300 -9.33 -13.05 6.70
CA PRO A 300 -8.19 -12.38 6.11
C PRO A 300 -8.55 -10.94 5.72
N PHE A 301 -7.60 -10.02 5.91
CA PHE A 301 -7.78 -8.59 5.64
C PHE A 301 -8.97 -7.92 6.37
N ASN A 302 -9.39 -8.49 7.52
CA ASN A 302 -10.33 -7.82 8.43
C ASN A 302 -9.83 -6.42 8.78
N ILE A 303 -10.75 -5.49 9.08
CA ILE A 303 -10.41 -4.08 9.38
C ILE A 303 -9.36 -3.91 10.50
N TYR A 304 -9.19 -4.90 11.36
CA TYR A 304 -8.15 -4.89 12.39
C TYR A 304 -6.74 -4.82 11.84
N CYS A 305 -6.50 -5.29 10.59
CA CYS A 305 -5.20 -5.10 9.92
C CYS A 305 -4.78 -3.63 9.90
N TRP A 306 -5.74 -2.74 9.67
CA TRP A 306 -5.53 -1.32 9.47
C TRP A 306 -5.70 -0.49 10.76
N THR A 307 -6.44 -1.00 11.73
CA THR A 307 -6.76 -0.27 12.96
C THR A 307 -5.96 -0.72 14.17
N LEU A 308 -5.67 -2.01 14.29
CA LEU A 308 -4.83 -2.57 15.37
C LEU A 308 -3.42 -2.88 14.87
N GLY A 309 -3.31 -3.55 13.72
CA GLY A 309 -2.05 -3.95 13.09
C GLY A 309 -2.02 -5.43 12.70
N PHE A 310 -1.19 -5.75 11.71
CA PHE A 310 -1.02 -7.13 11.22
C PHE A 310 -0.33 -8.01 12.25
N GLY A 311 -0.74 -9.28 12.34
CA GLY A 311 -0.12 -10.33 13.15
C GLY A 311 -0.23 -10.14 14.66
N LEU A 312 -1.02 -9.21 15.13
CA LEU A 312 -1.22 -9.02 16.57
C LEU A 312 -2.11 -10.13 17.15
N SER A 313 -1.70 -10.65 18.29
CA SER A 313 -2.51 -11.54 19.13
C SER A 313 -3.36 -10.73 20.11
N PRO A 314 -4.38 -11.34 20.73
CA PRO A 314 -5.11 -10.70 21.84
C PRO A 314 -4.18 -10.23 22.99
N HIS A 315 -3.12 -11.00 23.26
CA HIS A 315 -2.09 -10.63 24.24
C HIS A 315 -1.38 -9.33 23.87
N ALA A 316 -0.97 -9.21 22.59
CA ALA A 316 -0.29 -8.01 22.10
C ALA A 316 -1.21 -6.79 22.15
N VAL A 317 -2.49 -6.95 21.79
CA VAL A 317 -3.50 -5.90 21.89
C VAL A 317 -3.71 -5.48 23.36
N ALA A 318 -3.89 -6.43 24.28
CA ALA A 318 -4.06 -6.12 25.70
C ALA A 318 -2.86 -5.31 26.25
N ARG A 319 -1.64 -5.65 25.87
CA ARG A 319 -0.42 -4.89 26.23
C ARG A 319 -0.37 -3.51 25.58
N GLN A 320 -0.67 -3.42 24.28
CA GLN A 320 -0.67 -2.16 23.52
C GLN A 320 -1.57 -1.11 24.17
N PHE A 321 -2.67 -1.54 24.78
CA PHE A 321 -3.61 -0.66 25.46
C PHE A 321 -3.47 -0.65 27.00
N GLY A 322 -2.39 -1.25 27.55
CA GLY A 322 -2.03 -1.15 28.97
C GLY A 322 -2.86 -2.01 29.91
N HIS A 323 -3.53 -3.06 29.43
CA HIS A 323 -4.44 -3.91 30.20
C HIS A 323 -3.72 -5.14 30.82
N GLN A 324 -2.86 -4.89 31.84
CA GLN A 324 -2.04 -5.93 32.44
C GLN A 324 -2.84 -7.11 32.99
N GLN A 325 -3.94 -6.85 33.71
CA GLN A 325 -4.77 -7.91 34.28
C GLN A 325 -5.34 -8.86 33.22
N LEU A 326 -5.74 -8.30 32.07
CA LEU A 326 -6.22 -9.12 30.95
C LEU A 326 -5.07 -9.88 30.30
N TYR A 327 -3.91 -9.25 30.12
CA TYR A 327 -2.71 -9.91 29.60
C TYR A 327 -2.34 -11.13 30.46
N ASP A 328 -2.36 -10.99 31.80
CA ASP A 328 -2.07 -12.08 32.73
C ASP A 328 -3.09 -13.21 32.64
N LEU A 329 -4.38 -12.88 32.51
CA LEU A 329 -5.44 -13.89 32.25
C LEU A 329 -5.17 -14.65 30.95
N LEU A 330 -4.88 -13.95 29.86
CA LEU A 330 -4.58 -14.55 28.56
C LEU A 330 -3.37 -15.48 28.65
N LEU A 331 -2.29 -15.05 29.30
CA LEU A 331 -1.11 -15.91 29.53
C LEU A 331 -1.46 -17.15 30.34
N ALA A 332 -2.25 -17.03 31.40
CA ALA A 332 -2.64 -18.15 32.27
C ALA A 332 -3.53 -19.18 31.55
N ARG A 333 -4.31 -18.72 30.56
CA ARG A 333 -5.20 -19.56 29.76
C ARG A 333 -4.53 -20.11 28.49
N SER A 334 -3.35 -19.60 28.11
CA SER A 334 -2.64 -20.00 26.89
C SER A 334 -1.96 -21.37 27.04
N PRO A 335 -1.95 -22.18 25.97
CA PRO A 335 -0.94 -23.23 25.83
C PRO A 335 0.46 -22.66 26.05
N ARG A 336 1.34 -23.43 26.69
CA ARG A 336 2.69 -22.95 27.07
C ARG A 336 3.48 -22.35 25.91
N ALA A 337 3.48 -23.00 24.75
CA ALA A 337 4.19 -22.49 23.55
C ALA A 337 3.67 -21.12 23.12
N ILE A 338 2.34 -20.94 23.11
CA ILE A 338 1.71 -19.65 22.76
C ILE A 338 2.03 -18.55 23.77
N GLY A 339 1.95 -18.87 25.06
CA GLY A 339 2.36 -17.93 26.11
C GLY A 339 3.83 -17.51 25.96
N PHE A 340 4.70 -18.46 25.65
CA PHE A 340 6.12 -18.21 25.40
C PHE A 340 6.35 -17.32 24.19
N MET A 341 5.70 -17.63 23.07
CA MET A 341 5.78 -16.78 21.86
C MET A 341 5.29 -15.36 22.12
N ASN A 342 4.21 -15.18 22.89
CA ASN A 342 3.73 -13.85 23.25
C ASN A 342 4.70 -13.10 24.17
N ALA A 343 5.39 -13.78 25.09
CA ALA A 343 6.44 -13.18 25.89
C ALA A 343 7.63 -12.71 25.03
N LEU A 344 8.03 -13.53 24.04
CA LEU A 344 9.09 -13.17 23.08
C LEU A 344 8.72 -11.98 22.22
N LEU A 345 7.53 -12.01 21.60
CA LEU A 345 7.03 -10.91 20.76
C LEU A 345 6.82 -9.63 21.57
N ALA A 346 6.63 -9.75 22.87
CA ALA A 346 6.54 -8.64 23.81
C ALA A 346 7.91 -8.14 24.30
N ALA A 347 9.00 -8.79 23.90
CA ALA A 347 10.36 -8.60 24.41
C ALA A 347 10.43 -8.72 25.96
N ASP A 348 9.55 -9.54 26.57
CA ASP A 348 9.52 -9.79 28.00
C ASP A 348 10.54 -10.88 28.38
N GLU A 349 11.81 -10.49 28.38
CA GLU A 349 12.93 -11.42 28.67
C GLU A 349 12.80 -12.12 30.01
N PRO A 350 12.45 -11.43 31.15
CA PRO A 350 12.26 -12.10 32.40
C PRO A 350 11.21 -13.20 32.38
N LEU A 351 10.07 -12.96 31.75
CA LEU A 351 9.00 -13.96 31.58
C LEU A 351 9.46 -15.11 30.70
N ALA A 352 10.04 -14.82 29.51
CA ALA A 352 10.53 -15.84 28.60
C ALA A 352 11.57 -16.76 29.23
N ARG A 353 12.54 -16.19 29.95
CA ARG A 353 13.56 -16.97 30.68
C ARG A 353 12.97 -17.82 31.81
N ARG A 354 11.99 -17.30 32.56
CA ARG A 354 11.30 -18.07 33.58
C ARG A 354 10.55 -19.25 32.95
N MET A 355 9.85 -19.05 31.87
CA MET A 355 9.13 -20.11 31.18
C MET A 355 10.08 -21.21 30.65
N LEU A 356 11.24 -20.83 30.11
CA LEU A 356 12.30 -21.79 29.72
C LEU A 356 12.93 -22.52 30.92
N ALA A 357 13.09 -21.84 32.04
CA ALA A 357 13.60 -22.50 33.25
C ALA A 357 12.61 -23.53 33.82
N GLU A 358 11.30 -23.25 33.74
CA GLU A 358 10.23 -24.17 34.11
C GLU A 358 10.08 -25.33 33.11
N GLN A 359 10.29 -25.09 31.80
CA GLN A 359 10.17 -26.07 30.73
C GLN A 359 11.28 -25.85 29.69
N PRO A 360 12.48 -26.44 29.85
CA PRO A 360 13.61 -26.26 28.94
C PRO A 360 13.36 -26.71 27.50
N THR A 361 12.36 -27.58 27.28
CA THR A 361 12.00 -28.11 25.96
C THR A 361 11.11 -27.18 25.14
N LEU A 362 10.72 -26.00 25.66
CA LEU A 362 9.76 -25.09 24.96
C LEU A 362 10.22 -24.74 23.56
N LEU A 363 11.51 -24.45 23.35
CA LEU A 363 12.03 -24.15 22.01
C LEU A 363 11.87 -25.32 21.02
N SER A 364 12.07 -26.56 21.48
CA SER A 364 11.92 -27.75 20.65
C SER A 364 10.47 -28.15 20.40
N LEU A 365 9.52 -27.54 21.11
CA LEU A 365 8.09 -27.74 20.89
C LEU A 365 7.51 -26.74 19.88
N LEU A 366 8.27 -25.69 19.55
CA LEU A 366 7.86 -24.74 18.52
C LEU A 366 7.86 -25.38 17.13
N THR A 367 6.83 -25.08 16.37
CA THR A 367 6.73 -25.49 14.97
C THR A 367 7.71 -24.68 14.10
N PRO A 368 8.04 -25.15 12.89
CA PRO A 368 8.82 -24.34 11.93
C PRO A 368 8.21 -22.95 11.68
N ASP A 369 6.89 -22.85 11.58
CA ASP A 369 6.20 -21.58 11.40
C ASP A 369 6.37 -20.64 12.61
N GLU A 370 6.37 -21.19 13.82
CA GLU A 370 6.64 -20.40 15.05
C GLU A 370 8.10 -19.93 15.11
N HIS A 371 9.06 -20.71 14.64
CA HIS A 371 10.45 -20.26 14.46
C HIS A 371 10.55 -19.12 13.41
N GLY A 372 9.70 -19.11 12.40
CA GLY A 372 9.58 -18.05 11.39
C GLY A 372 9.21 -16.68 11.97
N HIS A 373 8.69 -16.63 13.21
CA HIS A 373 8.40 -15.35 13.88
C HIS A 373 9.64 -14.48 14.12
N LEU A 374 10.85 -15.02 14.10
CA LEU A 374 12.07 -14.22 14.09
C LEU A 374 12.14 -13.32 12.84
N ALA A 375 11.94 -13.90 11.65
CA ALA A 375 11.89 -13.13 10.40
C ALA A 375 10.73 -12.13 10.39
N HIS A 376 9.54 -12.53 10.88
CA HIS A 376 8.40 -11.63 11.01
C HIS A 376 8.67 -10.47 11.98
N ALA A 377 9.35 -10.70 13.11
CA ALA A 377 9.71 -9.65 14.05
C ALA A 377 10.65 -8.62 13.41
N ILE A 378 11.65 -9.08 12.66
CA ILE A 378 12.57 -8.20 11.91
C ILE A 378 11.83 -7.43 10.82
N PHE A 379 11.00 -8.10 10.03
CA PHE A 379 10.21 -7.47 8.96
C PHE A 379 9.30 -6.35 9.46
N ARG A 380 8.80 -6.49 10.70
CA ARG A 380 7.99 -5.48 11.41
C ARG A 380 8.80 -4.53 12.29
N GLU A 381 10.12 -4.55 12.18
CA GLU A 381 11.06 -3.71 12.95
C GLU A 381 10.95 -3.87 14.49
N ARG A 382 10.43 -5.02 14.94
CA ARG A 382 10.40 -5.37 16.36
C ARG A 382 11.76 -5.95 16.75
N PHE A 383 12.79 -5.11 16.66
CA PHE A 383 14.19 -5.54 16.85
C PHE A 383 14.50 -6.01 18.25
N ASP A 384 13.84 -5.47 19.26
CA ASP A 384 13.90 -5.91 20.65
C ASP A 384 13.46 -7.38 20.82
N ALA A 385 12.34 -7.73 20.21
CA ALA A 385 11.83 -9.10 20.17
C ALA A 385 12.76 -10.03 19.39
N ALA A 386 13.22 -9.57 18.20
CA ALA A 386 14.15 -10.34 17.38
C ALA A 386 15.48 -10.62 18.10
N ASP A 387 16.05 -9.62 18.76
CA ASP A 387 17.25 -9.76 19.58
C ASP A 387 17.06 -10.77 20.70
N LEU A 388 15.90 -10.75 21.38
CA LEU A 388 15.56 -11.72 22.41
C LEU A 388 15.46 -13.13 21.83
N MET A 389 14.76 -13.31 20.72
CA MET A 389 14.61 -14.59 20.02
C MET A 389 15.99 -15.16 19.63
N LEU A 390 16.87 -14.32 19.06
CA LEU A 390 18.22 -14.71 18.71
C LEU A 390 19.02 -15.16 19.94
N ARG A 391 18.99 -14.39 21.03
CA ARG A 391 19.68 -14.77 22.28
C ARG A 391 19.19 -16.08 22.88
N LEU A 392 17.91 -16.40 22.71
CA LEU A 392 17.31 -17.62 23.22
C LEU A 392 17.43 -18.83 22.27
N GLY A 393 18.03 -18.67 21.10
CA GLY A 393 18.37 -19.79 20.25
C GLY A 393 17.43 -20.08 19.07
N PHE A 394 16.61 -19.12 18.68
CA PHE A 394 15.80 -19.25 17.45
C PHE A 394 16.67 -19.47 16.22
N ASP A 395 16.16 -20.30 15.31
CA ASP A 395 16.83 -20.59 14.05
C ASP A 395 16.66 -19.41 13.09
N PRO A 396 17.75 -18.71 12.71
CA PRO A 396 17.67 -17.59 11.78
C PRO A 396 17.39 -18.02 10.34
N ALA A 397 17.48 -19.30 10.00
CA ALA A 397 17.16 -19.85 8.69
C ALA A 397 15.68 -20.19 8.53
N ALA A 398 14.90 -20.22 9.62
CA ALA A 398 13.48 -20.51 9.56
C ALA A 398 12.74 -19.49 8.68
N GLY A 399 11.87 -19.99 7.79
CA GLY A 399 11.10 -19.20 6.85
C GLY A 399 10.01 -18.39 7.55
N GLY A 400 9.95 -17.09 7.27
CA GLY A 400 8.91 -16.16 7.71
C GLY A 400 8.09 -15.63 6.55
N VAL A 401 8.05 -14.29 6.40
CA VAL A 401 7.34 -13.61 5.29
C VAL A 401 7.81 -14.18 3.95
N ASP A 402 6.88 -14.60 3.10
CA ASP A 402 7.13 -15.22 1.80
C ASP A 402 8.12 -16.41 1.85
N GLY A 403 8.27 -17.02 3.03
CA GLY A 403 9.24 -18.06 3.30
C GLY A 403 10.69 -17.57 3.39
N GLY A 404 10.92 -16.26 3.35
CA GLY A 404 12.25 -15.66 3.52
C GLY A 404 12.78 -15.81 4.94
N SER A 405 14.09 -16.03 5.08
CA SER A 405 14.77 -16.13 6.38
C SER A 405 14.87 -14.78 7.11
N ALA A 406 15.37 -14.80 8.34
CA ALA A 406 15.66 -13.58 9.09
C ALA A 406 16.59 -12.61 8.32
N LEU A 407 17.55 -13.14 7.53
CA LEU A 407 18.44 -12.32 6.71
C LEU A 407 17.69 -11.61 5.57
N HIS A 408 16.75 -12.29 4.91
CA HIS A 408 15.88 -11.65 3.91
C HIS A 408 15.10 -10.50 4.53
N ALA A 409 14.48 -10.72 5.68
CA ALA A 409 13.72 -9.68 6.38
C ALA A 409 14.60 -8.48 6.79
N ALA A 410 15.83 -8.72 7.27
CA ALA A 410 16.77 -7.66 7.62
C ALA A 410 17.18 -6.82 6.40
N CYS A 411 17.34 -7.47 5.25
CA CYS A 411 17.64 -6.84 3.97
C CYS A 411 16.47 -6.00 3.46
N TRP A 412 15.25 -6.52 3.54
CA TRP A 412 14.03 -5.80 3.18
C TRP A 412 13.84 -4.50 3.97
N VAL A 413 14.12 -4.54 5.29
CA VAL A 413 13.98 -3.33 6.14
C VAL A 413 15.20 -2.41 6.09
N GLY A 414 16.27 -2.78 5.38
CA GLY A 414 17.49 -1.97 5.28
C GLY A 414 18.25 -1.86 6.62
N SER A 415 18.18 -2.87 7.48
CA SER A 415 18.81 -2.83 8.80
C SER A 415 20.22 -3.41 8.80
N VAL A 416 21.22 -2.56 8.62
CA VAL A 416 22.66 -2.95 8.69
C VAL A 416 22.95 -3.68 10.01
N ARG A 417 22.45 -3.18 11.14
CA ARG A 417 22.66 -3.80 12.46
C ARG A 417 22.17 -5.26 12.49
N MET A 418 20.97 -5.53 11.99
CA MET A 418 20.42 -6.90 11.98
C MET A 418 21.17 -7.80 10.99
N VAL A 419 21.56 -7.27 9.84
CA VAL A 419 22.40 -8.00 8.87
C VAL A 419 23.73 -8.40 9.49
N GLU A 420 24.46 -7.49 10.11
CA GLU A 420 25.73 -7.77 10.81
C GLU A 420 25.57 -8.84 11.89
N GLN A 421 24.52 -8.71 12.71
CA GLN A 421 24.26 -9.64 13.81
C GLN A 421 23.95 -11.06 13.28
N LEU A 422 23.16 -11.18 12.21
CA LEU A 422 22.81 -12.46 11.60
C LEU A 422 24.02 -13.10 10.88
N LEU A 423 24.82 -12.31 10.18
CA LEU A 423 26.06 -12.77 9.54
C LEU A 423 27.07 -13.26 10.58
N ALA A 424 27.26 -12.51 11.67
CA ALA A 424 28.18 -12.90 12.74
C ALA A 424 27.74 -14.20 13.44
N ARG A 425 26.42 -14.42 13.56
CA ARG A 425 25.89 -15.67 14.14
C ARG A 425 26.05 -16.86 13.21
N GLY A 426 25.94 -16.63 11.91
CA GLY A 426 25.91 -17.71 10.91
C GLY A 426 24.60 -18.49 10.89
N GLY A 427 24.59 -19.61 10.17
CA GLY A 427 23.43 -20.51 10.08
C GLY A 427 22.44 -20.16 8.96
N VAL A 428 22.59 -19.01 8.29
CA VAL A 428 21.80 -18.68 7.09
C VAL A 428 22.74 -18.61 5.89
N PRO A 429 22.48 -19.38 4.81
CA PRO A 429 23.25 -19.22 3.57
C PRO A 429 23.01 -17.80 3.01
N ILE A 430 24.11 -17.10 2.70
CA ILE A 430 24.05 -15.68 2.32
C ILE A 430 23.28 -15.42 1.03
N ASP A 431 23.30 -16.38 0.10
CA ASP A 431 22.58 -16.36 -1.17
C ASP A 431 21.35 -17.30 -1.19
N ALA A 432 20.83 -17.68 -0.01
CA ALA A 432 19.60 -18.45 0.09
C ALA A 432 18.49 -17.78 -0.72
N ARG A 433 17.64 -18.59 -1.36
CA ARG A 433 16.50 -18.08 -2.13
C ARG A 433 15.19 -18.36 -1.39
N ASP A 434 14.37 -17.32 -1.22
CA ASP A 434 13.03 -17.51 -0.67
C ASP A 434 12.15 -18.38 -1.59
N PRO A 435 11.17 -19.13 -1.05
CA PRO A 435 10.31 -20.00 -1.83
C PRO A 435 9.34 -19.25 -2.76
N ALA A 436 8.85 -18.08 -2.36
CA ALA A 436 7.78 -17.38 -3.08
C ALA A 436 8.29 -16.70 -4.35
N HIS A 437 9.39 -15.97 -4.25
CA HIS A 437 9.95 -15.15 -5.35
C HIS A 437 11.29 -15.69 -5.87
N ARG A 438 11.84 -16.72 -5.23
CA ARG A 438 13.20 -17.23 -5.48
C ARG A 438 14.24 -16.10 -5.48
N SER A 439 14.04 -15.13 -4.60
CA SER A 439 14.88 -13.95 -4.46
C SER A 439 15.94 -14.17 -3.38
N THR A 440 17.13 -13.60 -3.59
CA THR A 440 18.21 -13.65 -2.60
C THR A 440 18.05 -12.53 -1.57
N PRO A 441 18.76 -12.56 -0.42
CA PRO A 441 18.80 -11.41 0.50
C PRO A 441 19.23 -10.11 -0.19
N LEU A 442 20.21 -10.14 -1.12
CA LEU A 442 20.55 -8.99 -1.96
C LEU A 442 19.38 -8.53 -2.83
N GLY A 443 18.62 -9.46 -3.40
CA GLY A 443 17.41 -9.15 -4.15
C GLY A 443 16.35 -8.46 -3.29
N TRP A 444 16.17 -8.91 -2.05
CA TRP A 444 15.25 -8.26 -1.10
C TRP A 444 15.72 -6.85 -0.72
N ALA A 445 17.04 -6.63 -0.55
CA ALA A 445 17.57 -5.28 -0.30
C ALA A 445 17.35 -4.35 -1.50
N ALA A 446 17.65 -4.81 -2.73
CA ALA A 446 17.47 -4.03 -3.94
C ALA A 446 16.01 -3.65 -4.19
N PHE A 447 15.08 -4.60 -3.99
CA PHE A 447 13.65 -4.38 -4.16
C PHE A 447 13.05 -3.52 -3.02
N GLY A 448 13.47 -3.76 -1.77
CA GLY A 448 13.06 -2.99 -0.59
C GLY A 448 13.46 -1.51 -0.67
N ALA A 449 14.62 -1.22 -1.25
CA ALA A 449 15.11 0.15 -1.46
C ALA A 449 14.17 1.03 -2.33
N VAL A 450 13.28 0.41 -3.10
CA VAL A 450 12.33 1.10 -4.00
C VAL A 450 10.90 1.01 -3.49
N HIS A 451 10.52 -0.16 -2.97
CA HIS A 451 9.11 -0.47 -2.71
C HIS A 451 8.71 -0.35 -1.23
N ARG A 452 9.69 -0.28 -0.32
CA ARG A 452 9.40 0.00 1.07
C ARG A 452 9.29 1.51 1.28
N CYS A 453 8.09 1.99 1.57
CA CYS A 453 7.80 3.41 1.78
C CYS A 453 8.22 3.94 3.17
N ALA A 454 8.86 3.14 4.02
CA ALA A 454 9.27 3.58 5.34
C ALA A 454 10.62 4.31 5.29
N GLU A 455 10.72 5.43 6.00
CA GLU A 455 11.97 6.16 6.19
C GLU A 455 12.97 5.35 7.02
N GLY A 456 14.27 5.48 6.77
CA GLY A 456 15.35 5.06 7.67
C GLY A 456 16.08 3.75 7.33
N GLY A 457 15.83 3.09 6.20
CA GLY A 457 16.63 1.94 5.76
C GLY A 457 17.96 2.36 5.12
N ASP A 458 19.10 1.79 5.60
CA ASP A 458 20.41 1.94 4.94
C ASP A 458 20.67 0.79 3.98
N TYR A 459 20.10 0.88 2.78
CA TYR A 459 20.22 -0.18 1.77
C TYR A 459 21.62 -0.23 1.14
N VAL A 460 22.34 0.90 1.09
CA VAL A 460 23.73 0.90 0.61
C VAL A 460 24.61 0.13 1.60
N GLY A 461 24.51 0.46 2.88
CA GLY A 461 25.22 -0.26 3.94
C GLY A 461 24.89 -1.77 3.97
N VAL A 462 23.61 -2.13 3.79
CA VAL A 462 23.19 -3.55 3.71
C VAL A 462 23.85 -4.26 2.53
N VAL A 463 23.80 -3.69 1.32
CA VAL A 463 24.42 -4.27 0.12
C VAL A 463 25.94 -4.43 0.30
N GLU A 464 26.63 -3.40 0.81
CA GLU A 464 28.06 -3.43 1.08
C GLU A 464 28.43 -4.54 2.09
N ARG A 465 27.65 -4.72 3.17
CA ARG A 465 27.90 -5.76 4.17
C ARG A 465 27.69 -7.18 3.63
N LEU A 466 26.63 -7.37 2.84
CA LEU A 466 26.37 -8.69 2.22
C LEU A 466 27.49 -9.06 1.23
N VAL A 467 27.90 -8.15 0.34
CA VAL A 467 28.95 -8.41 -0.62
C VAL A 467 30.31 -8.63 0.08
N ALA A 468 30.62 -7.83 1.10
CA ALA A 468 31.82 -8.03 1.91
C ALA A 468 31.82 -9.38 2.65
N ALA A 469 30.65 -9.93 2.97
CA ALA A 469 30.48 -11.25 3.57
C ALA A 469 30.44 -12.41 2.55
N GLY A 470 30.55 -12.10 1.24
CA GLY A 470 30.65 -13.09 0.17
C GLY A 470 29.37 -13.35 -0.62
N ALA A 471 28.36 -12.47 -0.53
CA ALA A 471 27.17 -12.59 -1.38
C ALA A 471 27.53 -12.37 -2.86
N ASP A 472 26.96 -13.19 -3.74
CA ASP A 472 27.20 -13.10 -5.17
C ASP A 472 26.33 -12.04 -5.83
N VAL A 473 26.94 -10.88 -6.07
CA VAL A 473 26.31 -9.70 -6.68
C VAL A 473 26.03 -9.88 -8.19
N THR A 474 26.58 -10.90 -8.82
CA THR A 474 26.47 -11.12 -10.27
C THR A 474 25.27 -12.00 -10.66
N GLN A 475 24.71 -12.74 -9.71
CA GLN A 475 23.55 -13.59 -9.97
C GLN A 475 22.25 -12.79 -10.04
N PRO A 476 21.21 -13.31 -10.75
CA PRO A 476 19.89 -12.70 -10.74
C PRO A 476 19.32 -12.56 -9.33
N GLY A 477 18.75 -11.40 -9.03
CA GLY A 477 18.19 -11.10 -7.71
C GLY A 477 16.89 -11.86 -7.39
N ASN A 478 16.18 -12.37 -8.41
CA ASN A 478 14.94 -13.14 -8.23
C ASN A 478 14.77 -14.28 -9.24
N GLY A 479 13.68 -15.06 -9.11
CA GLY A 479 13.34 -16.17 -9.98
C GLY A 479 12.94 -15.80 -11.41
N GLU A 480 12.60 -14.55 -11.67
CA GLU A 480 12.30 -14.01 -13.01
C GLU A 480 13.56 -13.64 -13.80
N GLY A 481 14.73 -13.77 -13.21
CA GLY A 481 16.01 -13.45 -13.84
C GLY A 481 16.32 -11.95 -13.87
N ARG A 482 15.61 -11.11 -13.08
CA ARG A 482 15.92 -9.68 -12.99
C ARG A 482 17.27 -9.45 -12.31
N THR A 483 18.07 -8.54 -12.87
CA THR A 483 19.33 -8.15 -12.24
C THR A 483 19.06 -7.35 -10.94
N LEU A 484 20.03 -7.32 -10.04
CA LEU A 484 19.94 -6.51 -8.82
C LEU A 484 19.79 -5.01 -9.14
N VAL A 485 20.44 -4.55 -10.21
CA VAL A 485 20.37 -3.15 -10.68
C VAL A 485 18.95 -2.84 -11.19
N ASP A 486 18.30 -3.78 -11.91
CA ASP A 486 16.92 -3.60 -12.37
C ASP A 486 15.94 -3.60 -11.19
N MET A 487 16.15 -4.47 -10.19
CA MET A 487 15.30 -4.52 -9.00
C MET A 487 15.41 -3.25 -8.14
N ALA A 488 16.57 -2.59 -8.14
CA ALA A 488 16.80 -1.28 -7.52
C ALA A 488 16.36 -0.10 -8.43
N GLY A 489 15.65 -0.38 -9.53
CA GLY A 489 15.18 0.63 -10.49
C GLY A 489 14.24 1.65 -9.85
N GLY A 490 14.69 2.89 -9.69
CA GLY A 490 13.99 3.96 -8.94
C GLY A 490 14.81 4.49 -7.75
N ASN A 491 15.88 3.77 -7.34
CA ASN A 491 16.82 4.23 -6.34
C ASN A 491 18.25 4.33 -6.92
N PRO A 492 18.63 5.48 -7.50
CA PRO A 492 19.92 5.64 -8.19
C PRO A 492 21.12 5.45 -7.27
N VAL A 493 20.98 5.72 -5.97
CA VAL A 493 22.08 5.59 -5.00
C VAL A 493 22.42 4.11 -4.78
N VAL A 494 21.39 3.28 -4.61
CA VAL A 494 21.57 1.81 -4.46
C VAL A 494 22.03 1.18 -5.76
N GLN A 495 21.51 1.62 -6.92
CA GLN A 495 21.99 1.15 -8.23
C GLN A 495 23.48 1.41 -8.43
N GLU A 496 23.96 2.59 -8.07
CA GLU A 496 25.37 2.95 -8.19
C GLU A 496 26.24 2.12 -7.24
N ALA A 497 25.78 1.91 -6.00
CA ALA A 497 26.47 1.02 -5.06
C ALA A 497 26.58 -0.43 -5.61
N LEU A 498 25.50 -0.97 -6.16
CA LEU A 498 25.50 -2.29 -6.77
C LEU A 498 26.48 -2.40 -7.95
N ARG A 499 26.49 -1.42 -8.88
CA ARG A 499 27.43 -1.38 -10.02
C ARG A 499 28.87 -1.30 -9.55
N ARG A 500 29.17 -0.45 -8.56
CA ARG A 500 30.50 -0.33 -7.95
C ARG A 500 31.01 -1.67 -7.37
N LEU A 501 30.10 -2.48 -6.87
CA LEU A 501 30.40 -3.79 -6.29
C LEU A 501 30.40 -4.95 -7.32
N GLY A 502 30.10 -4.65 -8.60
CA GLY A 502 30.22 -5.61 -9.69
C GLY A 502 28.89 -6.16 -10.23
N ALA A 503 27.74 -5.61 -9.82
CA ALA A 503 26.47 -5.97 -10.44
C ALA A 503 26.35 -5.44 -11.87
N SER A 504 25.75 -6.22 -12.76
CA SER A 504 25.50 -5.88 -14.16
C SER A 504 24.08 -5.38 -14.40
#